data_557b9d7f64faaa741cd6e4e8a5510f7c
#
_entry.id   557b9d7f64faaa741cd6e4e8a5510f7c
#
_cell.length_a   1.000
_cell.length_b   1.000
_cell.length_c   1.000
_cell.angle_alpha   90.00
_cell.angle_beta   90.00
_cell.angle_gamma   90.00
#
_symmetry.space_group_name_H-M   'P 1'
#
loop_
_entity.id
_entity.type
_entity.pdbx_description
1 polymer ?
#
loop_
_entity_poly.entity_id
_entity_poly.type
_entity_poly.pdbx_seq_one_letter_code
_entity_poly.pdbx_strand_id
1 'polypeptide(L)'
;MGNIDSQNRNMFLYSPKNGTRWYILPWDLDDSLHKSEYAIRKQGALGENSWQYGVSNYWGNHLFQRLLKSERFRTGLERTVDELYKNQLKPENIGDLSKNYAKIVKPYLSRMPDLGHLYFNEDQYNQVLDALPKEVEENYHDYKKSLQSPQPFYIDQPKVEGKKLVLRWLPSYDFNNQEITYHVELAKDPSFKEKILDKKGIKELSIKTDRLPKGQYFIRVFATNETGNSQAAFDYYRTDTTKQFGVSGFYVMEDGGIKVDTYENR
;
A
#
# COMPACT_ATOMS: atom_id res chain seq x y z
N MET A 1 -11.66 -0.73 5.98
CA MET A 1 -12.32 -1.83 5.27
C MET A 1 -12.38 -1.50 3.79
N GLY A 2 -11.25 -1.63 3.11
CA GLY A 2 -11.11 -1.40 1.67
C GLY A 2 -11.10 0.06 1.19
N ASN A 3 -11.26 1.05 2.05
CA ASN A 3 -11.17 2.44 1.63
C ASN A 3 -9.70 2.83 1.39
N ILE A 4 -9.34 3.03 0.13
CA ILE A 4 -7.98 3.43 -0.29
C ILE A 4 -7.84 4.95 -0.48
N ASP A 5 -8.94 5.69 -0.48
CA ASP A 5 -8.95 7.12 -0.83
C ASP A 5 -8.88 8.06 0.39
N SER A 6 -8.78 7.53 1.59
CA SER A 6 -8.77 8.30 2.84
C SER A 6 -7.37 8.67 3.37
N GLN A 7 -6.31 8.57 2.55
CA GLN A 7 -4.94 8.81 3.03
C GLN A 7 -4.57 10.28 3.14
N ASN A 8 -4.83 11.04 2.08
CA ASN A 8 -4.43 12.44 1.93
C ASN A 8 -5.62 13.36 1.66
N ARG A 9 -6.80 12.81 1.50
CA ARG A 9 -8.07 13.47 1.26
C ARG A 9 -9.18 12.66 1.89
N ASN A 10 -10.41 13.13 1.81
CA ASN A 10 -11.60 12.44 2.34
C ASN A 10 -11.51 12.16 3.86
N MET A 11 -10.72 12.95 4.55
CA MET A 11 -10.54 12.89 6.00
C MET A 11 -10.39 14.30 6.56
N PHE A 12 -11.22 14.66 7.52
CA PHE A 12 -11.12 15.93 8.23
C PHE A 12 -10.71 15.70 9.67
N LEU A 13 -9.87 16.59 10.18
CA LEU A 13 -9.55 16.65 11.60
C LEU A 13 -10.40 17.75 12.25
N TYR A 14 -11.17 17.38 13.25
CA TYR A 14 -12.01 18.28 14.01
C TYR A 14 -11.59 18.35 15.47
N SER A 15 -11.44 19.56 15.98
CA SER A 15 -11.26 19.82 17.41
C SER A 15 -12.31 20.82 17.88
N PRO A 16 -13.14 20.50 18.88
CA PRO A 16 -14.06 21.46 19.47
C PRO A 16 -13.31 22.66 20.02
N LYS A 17 -13.86 23.86 19.87
CA LYS A 17 -13.22 25.13 20.27
C LYS A 17 -12.72 25.15 21.72
N ASN A 18 -13.41 24.44 22.62
CA ASN A 18 -13.08 24.34 24.06
C ASN A 18 -12.58 22.93 24.45
N GLY A 19 -12.19 22.10 23.47
CA GLY A 19 -11.75 20.74 23.69
C GLY A 19 -10.27 20.55 23.44
N THR A 20 -9.70 19.56 24.10
CA THR A 20 -8.30 19.12 23.89
C THR A 20 -8.20 17.88 23.01
N ARG A 21 -9.34 17.33 22.57
CA ARG A 21 -9.40 16.12 21.76
C ARG A 21 -9.56 16.46 20.30
N TRP A 22 -8.94 15.65 19.45
CA TRP A 22 -9.12 15.67 18.02
C TRP A 22 -9.93 14.46 17.59
N TYR A 23 -10.81 14.68 16.60
CA TYR A 23 -11.64 13.64 16.00
C TYR A 23 -11.33 13.55 14.52
N ILE A 24 -11.26 12.34 14.00
CA ILE A 24 -11.19 12.08 12.56
C ILE A 24 -12.63 11.96 12.06
N LEU A 25 -12.98 12.79 11.10
CA LEU A 25 -14.27 12.73 10.40
C LEU A 25 -14.00 12.14 9.01
N PRO A 26 -14.43 10.90 8.76
CA PRO A 26 -14.34 10.33 7.43
C PRO A 26 -15.32 11.01 6.49
N TRP A 27 -14.92 11.18 5.24
CA TRP A 27 -15.70 11.77 4.17
C TRP A 27 -15.54 10.94 2.92
N ASP A 28 -16.58 10.90 2.07
CA ASP A 28 -16.54 10.26 0.77
C ASP A 28 -16.14 8.78 0.87
N LEU A 29 -17.04 7.97 1.42
CA LEU A 29 -16.82 6.55 1.70
C LEU A 29 -17.36 5.64 0.58
N ASP A 30 -17.66 6.18 -0.58
CA ASP A 30 -18.22 5.47 -1.73
C ASP A 30 -17.28 4.38 -2.27
N ASP A 31 -15.96 4.59 -2.16
CA ASP A 31 -14.91 3.61 -2.54
C ASP A 31 -14.54 2.67 -1.37
N SER A 32 -15.51 2.40 -0.46
CA SER A 32 -15.30 1.53 0.69
C SER A 32 -16.04 0.20 0.55
N LEU A 33 -15.62 -0.78 1.35
CA LEU A 33 -16.22 -2.11 1.52
C LEU A 33 -16.01 -3.11 0.37
N HIS A 34 -15.73 -2.68 -0.84
CA HIS A 34 -15.41 -3.56 -1.97
C HIS A 34 -13.89 -3.66 -2.19
N LYS A 35 -13.46 -4.67 -2.92
CA LYS A 35 -12.08 -4.75 -3.39
C LYS A 35 -11.88 -3.74 -4.50
N SER A 36 -11.15 -2.67 -4.20
CA SER A 36 -10.80 -1.71 -5.24
C SER A 36 -9.96 -2.39 -6.33
N GLU A 37 -10.04 -1.88 -7.56
CA GLU A 37 -9.18 -2.34 -8.67
C GLU A 37 -7.69 -2.30 -8.31
N TYR A 38 -7.28 -1.39 -7.42
CA TYR A 38 -5.92 -1.27 -6.93
C TYR A 38 -5.52 -2.40 -5.98
N ALA A 39 -6.46 -2.93 -5.18
CA ALA A 39 -6.23 -4.08 -4.32
C ALA A 39 -6.17 -5.40 -5.13
N ILE A 40 -6.90 -5.47 -6.23
CA ILE A 40 -6.97 -6.65 -7.11
C ILE A 40 -5.74 -6.75 -8.02
N ARG A 41 -5.08 -5.65 -8.33
CA ARG A 41 -3.87 -5.65 -9.16
C ARG A 41 -2.72 -6.31 -8.42
N LYS A 42 -2.60 -7.62 -8.58
CA LYS A 42 -1.38 -8.38 -8.30
C LYS A 42 -0.25 -7.81 -9.14
N GLN A 43 0.49 -6.84 -8.60
CA GLN A 43 1.65 -6.32 -9.29
C GLN A 43 2.92 -6.96 -8.75
N GLY A 44 3.28 -8.09 -9.36
CA GLY A 44 4.60 -8.68 -9.22
C GLY A 44 5.00 -9.01 -7.79
N ALA A 45 6.14 -8.46 -7.36
CA ALA A 45 6.79 -8.75 -6.10
C ALA A 45 6.09 -8.20 -4.84
N LEU A 46 5.03 -7.40 -4.96
CA LEU A 46 4.41 -6.73 -3.82
C LEU A 46 3.45 -7.62 -3.02
N GLY A 47 2.95 -8.70 -3.61
CA GLY A 47 2.00 -9.60 -2.96
C GLY A 47 0.64 -8.97 -2.64
N GLU A 48 -0.30 -9.81 -2.21
CA GLU A 48 -1.70 -9.42 -1.92
C GLU A 48 -1.83 -8.57 -0.64
N ASN A 49 -0.84 -8.62 0.26
CA ASN A 49 -0.88 -7.96 1.57
C ASN A 49 0.01 -6.71 1.63
N SER A 50 0.37 -6.14 0.50
CA SER A 50 1.19 -4.93 0.48
C SER A 50 0.45 -3.76 1.11
N TRP A 51 1.14 -3.01 1.98
CA TRP A 51 0.67 -1.76 2.56
C TRP A 51 0.38 -0.67 1.53
N GLN A 52 0.84 -0.81 0.31
CA GLN A 52 0.59 0.10 -0.80
C GLN A 52 -0.75 -0.17 -1.48
N TYR A 53 -1.21 -1.43 -1.46
CA TYR A 53 -2.45 -1.90 -2.07
C TYR A 53 -3.33 -2.70 -1.12
N GLY A 54 -2.86 -2.89 0.11
CA GLY A 54 -3.63 -3.62 1.11
C GLY A 54 -4.87 -2.85 1.54
N VAL A 55 -5.68 -3.54 2.27
CA VAL A 55 -7.00 -3.12 2.76
C VAL A 55 -6.94 -1.83 3.57
N SER A 56 -5.79 -1.49 4.13
CA SER A 56 -5.68 -0.43 5.13
C SER A 56 -4.92 0.80 4.66
N ASN A 57 -4.09 0.68 3.64
CA ASN A 57 -3.32 1.79 3.07
C ASN A 57 -2.78 2.84 4.08
N TYR A 58 -2.44 2.39 5.30
CA TYR A 58 -1.99 3.29 6.38
C TYR A 58 -0.68 4.01 6.08
N TRP A 59 0.11 3.48 5.11
CA TRP A 59 1.45 3.97 4.86
C TRP A 59 1.50 5.29 4.07
N GLY A 60 0.41 5.69 3.45
CA GLY A 60 0.31 6.98 2.76
C GLY A 60 0.29 8.21 3.69
N ASN A 61 0.14 8.01 5.01
CA ASN A 61 0.03 9.10 5.98
C ASN A 61 1.05 8.94 7.10
N HIS A 62 1.90 9.96 7.30
CA HIS A 62 2.94 9.95 8.33
C HIS A 62 2.42 9.78 9.75
N LEU A 63 1.23 10.30 10.06
CA LEU A 63 0.60 10.11 11.38
C LEU A 63 0.30 8.63 11.60
N PHE A 64 -0.30 7.97 10.63
CA PHE A 64 -0.64 6.55 10.73
C PHE A 64 0.61 5.67 10.76
N GLN A 65 1.63 5.98 9.96
CA GLN A 65 2.93 5.27 10.03
C GLN A 65 3.52 5.28 11.45
N ARG A 66 3.47 6.44 12.13
CA ARG A 66 3.97 6.59 13.50
C ARG A 66 3.09 5.91 14.53
N LEU A 67 1.78 6.01 14.38
CA LEU A 67 0.82 5.36 15.28
C LEU A 67 0.96 3.84 15.22
N LEU A 68 1.12 3.26 14.03
CA LEU A 68 1.29 1.82 13.86
C LEU A 68 2.57 1.27 14.52
N LYS A 69 3.59 2.10 14.75
CA LYS A 69 4.77 1.69 15.54
C LYS A 69 4.49 1.56 17.03
N SER A 70 3.38 2.10 17.52
CA SER A 70 2.97 1.99 18.92
C SER A 70 2.17 0.69 19.15
N GLU A 71 2.67 -0.22 19.97
CA GLU A 71 1.96 -1.45 20.34
C GLU A 71 0.57 -1.16 20.94
N ARG A 72 0.48 -0.17 21.82
CA ARG A 72 -0.80 0.25 22.42
C ARG A 72 -1.82 0.66 21.34
N PHE A 73 -1.36 1.37 20.31
CA PHE A 73 -2.23 1.79 19.22
C PHE A 73 -2.65 0.59 18.37
N ARG A 74 -1.72 -0.30 18.00
CA ARG A 74 -2.04 -1.52 17.21
C ARG A 74 -3.05 -2.39 17.94
N THR A 75 -2.83 -2.69 19.21
CA THR A 75 -3.75 -3.48 20.03
C THR A 75 -5.15 -2.85 20.09
N GLY A 76 -5.23 -1.53 20.25
CA GLY A 76 -6.49 -0.79 20.21
C GLY A 76 -7.17 -0.89 18.84
N LEU A 77 -6.40 -0.72 17.75
CA LEU A 77 -6.89 -0.82 16.38
C LEU A 77 -7.40 -2.24 16.07
N GLU A 78 -6.62 -3.28 16.39
CA GLU A 78 -7.02 -4.68 16.18
C GLU A 78 -8.32 -5.01 16.91
N ARG A 79 -8.40 -4.66 18.20
CA ARG A 79 -9.63 -4.85 18.96
C ARG A 79 -10.83 -4.16 18.31
N THR A 80 -10.68 -2.91 17.88
CA THR A 80 -11.76 -2.15 17.23
C THR A 80 -12.18 -2.79 15.90
N VAL A 81 -11.22 -3.25 15.09
CA VAL A 81 -11.51 -3.94 13.82
C VAL A 81 -12.24 -5.26 14.08
N ASP A 82 -11.79 -6.04 15.06
CA ASP A 82 -12.42 -7.31 15.44
C ASP A 82 -13.86 -7.11 15.98
N GLU A 83 -14.07 -6.10 16.80
CA GLU A 83 -15.40 -5.73 17.31
C GLU A 83 -16.33 -5.25 16.20
N LEU A 84 -15.85 -4.41 15.28
CA LEU A 84 -16.63 -3.97 14.12
C LEU A 84 -16.99 -5.12 13.21
N TYR A 85 -16.04 -6.00 12.88
CA TYR A 85 -16.30 -7.16 12.04
C TYR A 85 -17.33 -8.10 12.70
N LYS A 86 -17.12 -8.44 13.96
CA LYS A 86 -17.98 -9.38 14.69
C LYS A 86 -19.42 -8.88 14.88
N ASN A 87 -19.60 -7.58 15.08
CA ASN A 87 -20.90 -7.03 15.47
C ASN A 87 -21.64 -6.33 14.33
N GLN A 88 -20.93 -5.58 13.45
CA GLN A 88 -21.56 -4.74 12.43
C GLN A 88 -21.28 -5.22 11.00
N LEU A 89 -20.03 -5.59 10.70
CA LEU A 89 -19.56 -5.85 9.34
C LEU A 89 -19.47 -7.34 9.00
N LYS A 90 -20.08 -8.22 9.78
CA LYS A 90 -20.17 -9.63 9.43
C LYS A 90 -21.01 -9.82 8.15
N PRO A 91 -20.72 -10.87 7.35
CA PRO A 91 -21.35 -11.09 6.04
C PRO A 91 -22.87 -11.01 6.04
N GLU A 92 -23.53 -11.58 7.06
CA GLU A 92 -25.00 -11.57 7.15
C GLU A 92 -25.54 -10.15 7.28
N ASN A 93 -24.95 -9.32 8.14
CA ASN A 93 -25.39 -7.93 8.35
C ASN A 93 -25.20 -7.10 7.07
N ILE A 94 -24.05 -7.27 6.39
CA ILE A 94 -23.77 -6.58 5.14
C ILE A 94 -24.77 -7.01 4.06
N GLY A 95 -25.06 -8.31 3.93
CA GLY A 95 -26.05 -8.81 2.98
C GLY A 95 -27.46 -8.28 3.24
N ASP A 96 -27.89 -8.20 4.51
CA ASP A 96 -29.20 -7.66 4.87
C ASP A 96 -29.30 -6.15 4.62
N LEU A 97 -28.25 -5.39 4.99
CA LEU A 97 -28.19 -3.95 4.71
C LEU A 97 -28.22 -3.68 3.21
N SER A 98 -27.39 -4.36 2.42
CA SER A 98 -27.32 -4.21 0.96
C SER A 98 -28.68 -4.45 0.31
N LYS A 99 -29.36 -5.53 0.68
CA LYS A 99 -30.71 -5.86 0.17
C LYS A 99 -31.74 -4.81 0.56
N ASN A 100 -31.67 -4.29 1.78
CA ASN A 100 -32.62 -3.28 2.25
C ASN A 100 -32.42 -1.95 1.54
N TYR A 101 -31.19 -1.48 1.39
CA TYR A 101 -30.89 -0.26 0.63
C TYR A 101 -31.21 -0.43 -0.87
N ALA A 102 -30.93 -1.58 -1.45
CA ALA A 102 -31.28 -1.86 -2.85
C ALA A 102 -32.78 -1.69 -3.15
N LYS A 103 -33.66 -2.09 -2.23
CA LYS A 103 -35.11 -1.88 -2.39
C LYS A 103 -35.48 -0.39 -2.53
N ILE A 104 -34.72 0.48 -1.86
CA ILE A 104 -34.95 1.93 -1.90
C ILE A 104 -34.31 2.54 -3.16
N VAL A 105 -33.09 2.15 -3.50
CA VAL A 105 -32.28 2.80 -4.53
C VAL A 105 -32.63 2.34 -5.94
N LYS A 106 -32.84 1.03 -6.15
CA LYS A 106 -33.10 0.47 -7.49
C LYS A 106 -34.20 1.16 -8.29
N PRO A 107 -35.35 1.53 -7.74
CA PRO A 107 -36.40 2.20 -8.52
C PRO A 107 -35.97 3.55 -9.11
N TYR A 108 -34.93 4.16 -8.58
CA TYR A 108 -34.41 5.45 -9.06
C TYR A 108 -33.31 5.27 -10.11
N LEU A 109 -32.53 4.20 -10.06
CA LEU A 109 -31.44 3.95 -11.00
C LEU A 109 -31.90 3.90 -12.46
N SER A 110 -33.15 3.50 -12.72
CA SER A 110 -33.75 3.44 -14.06
C SER A 110 -34.41 4.77 -14.49
N ARG A 111 -34.28 5.85 -13.72
CA ARG A 111 -34.92 7.15 -13.98
C ARG A 111 -33.89 8.25 -14.10
N MET A 112 -34.23 9.28 -14.88
CA MET A 112 -33.43 10.51 -14.92
C MET A 112 -33.56 11.29 -13.62
N PRO A 113 -32.50 11.94 -13.08
CA PRO A 113 -31.17 12.09 -13.72
C PRO A 113 -30.22 10.91 -13.51
N ASP A 114 -30.49 10.00 -12.58
CA ASP A 114 -29.55 8.95 -12.15
C ASP A 114 -29.17 8.01 -13.28
N LEU A 115 -30.14 7.66 -14.15
CA LEU A 115 -29.89 6.81 -15.33
C LEU A 115 -28.75 7.36 -16.23
N GLY A 116 -28.63 8.68 -16.35
CA GLY A 116 -27.59 9.32 -17.15
C GLY A 116 -26.18 9.25 -16.57
N HIS A 117 -26.06 8.85 -15.30
CA HIS A 117 -24.81 8.74 -14.56
C HIS A 117 -24.42 7.29 -14.23
N LEU A 118 -25.24 6.32 -14.61
CA LEU A 118 -24.93 4.91 -14.38
C LEU A 118 -23.86 4.42 -15.35
N TYR A 119 -22.79 3.85 -14.82
CA TYR A 119 -21.72 3.20 -15.58
C TYR A 119 -21.90 1.70 -15.73
N PHE A 120 -22.98 1.13 -15.16
CA PHE A 120 -23.28 -0.31 -15.14
C PHE A 120 -24.80 -0.55 -15.26
N ASN A 121 -25.16 -1.72 -15.75
CA ASN A 121 -26.55 -2.15 -15.87
C ASN A 121 -27.05 -2.78 -14.55
N GLU A 122 -28.34 -3.13 -14.50
CA GLU A 122 -28.97 -3.69 -13.31
C GLU A 122 -28.33 -5.02 -12.86
N ASP A 123 -27.93 -5.87 -13.79
CA ASP A 123 -27.27 -7.14 -13.46
C ASP A 123 -25.93 -6.94 -12.82
N GLN A 124 -25.14 -6.01 -13.34
CA GLN A 124 -23.84 -5.61 -12.76
C GLN A 124 -24.04 -5.01 -11.37
N TYR A 125 -25.05 -4.18 -11.17
CA TYR A 125 -25.40 -3.64 -9.86
C TYR A 125 -25.74 -4.75 -8.85
N ASN A 126 -26.52 -5.73 -9.25
CA ASN A 126 -26.85 -6.88 -8.41
C ASN A 126 -25.61 -7.71 -8.06
N GLN A 127 -24.74 -7.96 -9.05
CA GLN A 127 -23.47 -8.68 -8.83
C GLN A 127 -22.58 -7.98 -7.79
N VAL A 128 -22.47 -6.65 -7.85
CA VAL A 128 -21.72 -5.88 -6.85
C VAL A 128 -22.33 -6.05 -5.46
N LEU A 129 -23.66 -5.92 -5.33
CA LEU A 129 -24.33 -6.09 -4.05
C LEU A 129 -24.17 -7.49 -3.45
N ASP A 130 -24.27 -8.51 -4.29
CA ASP A 130 -24.14 -9.91 -3.87
C ASP A 130 -22.69 -10.27 -3.49
N ALA A 131 -21.70 -9.57 -4.05
CA ALA A 131 -20.29 -9.75 -3.73
C ALA A 131 -19.87 -9.08 -2.41
N LEU A 132 -20.51 -7.97 -1.99
CA LEU A 132 -20.12 -7.17 -0.84
C LEU A 132 -19.90 -7.97 0.46
N PRO A 133 -20.78 -8.92 0.87
CA PRO A 133 -20.56 -9.69 2.09
C PRO A 133 -19.24 -10.45 2.10
N LYS A 134 -18.92 -11.10 0.98
CA LYS A 134 -17.68 -11.85 0.81
C LYS A 134 -16.47 -10.93 0.73
N GLU A 135 -16.57 -9.82 0.03
CA GLU A 135 -15.46 -8.85 -0.10
C GLU A 135 -15.10 -8.20 1.25
N VAL A 136 -16.08 -7.90 2.08
CA VAL A 136 -15.84 -7.38 3.43
C VAL A 136 -15.14 -8.42 4.32
N GLU A 137 -15.55 -9.70 4.23
CA GLU A 137 -14.89 -10.80 4.93
C GLU A 137 -13.44 -10.98 4.46
N GLU A 138 -13.22 -11.01 3.15
CA GLU A 138 -11.88 -11.10 2.57
C GLU A 138 -11.01 -9.90 2.99
N ASN A 139 -11.55 -8.68 2.98
CA ASN A 139 -10.85 -7.47 3.45
C ASN A 139 -10.44 -7.57 4.93
N TYR A 140 -11.30 -8.16 5.77
CA TYR A 140 -10.95 -8.39 7.17
C TYR A 140 -9.77 -9.36 7.31
N HIS A 141 -9.80 -10.48 6.59
CA HIS A 141 -8.70 -11.47 6.61
C HIS A 141 -7.41 -10.91 6.01
N ASP A 142 -7.50 -10.18 4.91
CA ASP A 142 -6.35 -9.52 4.29
C ASP A 142 -5.71 -8.47 5.23
N TYR A 143 -6.54 -7.71 5.97
CA TYR A 143 -6.04 -6.82 7.01
C TYR A 143 -5.25 -7.59 8.08
N LYS A 144 -5.81 -8.66 8.64
CA LYS A 144 -5.12 -9.49 9.66
C LYS A 144 -3.82 -10.08 9.12
N LYS A 145 -3.83 -10.53 7.87
CA LYS A 145 -2.65 -11.09 7.21
C LYS A 145 -1.59 -10.03 6.93
N SER A 146 -1.99 -8.81 6.59
CA SER A 146 -1.06 -7.70 6.34
C SER A 146 -0.21 -7.34 7.56
N LEU A 147 -0.73 -7.58 8.78
CA LEU A 147 -0.01 -7.33 10.02
C LEU A 147 1.12 -8.35 10.28
N GLN A 148 1.16 -9.45 9.53
CA GLN A 148 2.21 -10.48 9.64
C GLN A 148 3.44 -10.16 8.78
N SER A 149 3.36 -9.18 7.90
CA SER A 149 4.46 -8.78 7.04
C SER A 149 5.25 -7.62 7.64
N PRO A 150 6.56 -7.52 7.35
CA PRO A 150 7.34 -6.34 7.68
C PRO A 150 6.70 -5.07 7.10
N GLN A 151 6.90 -3.94 7.77
CA GLN A 151 6.41 -2.67 7.25
C GLN A 151 7.24 -2.16 6.08
N PRO A 152 6.62 -1.46 5.11
CA PRO A 152 7.36 -0.83 4.04
C PRO A 152 8.28 0.26 4.59
N PHE A 153 9.35 0.50 3.87
CA PHE A 153 10.43 1.43 4.19
C PHE A 153 10.83 2.15 2.90
N TYR A 154 11.71 3.13 2.99
CA TYR A 154 12.15 3.89 1.83
C TYR A 154 13.59 3.53 1.44
N ILE A 155 13.88 3.60 0.15
CA ILE A 155 15.23 3.47 -0.41
C ILE A 155 15.86 4.87 -0.41
N ASP A 156 17.06 4.98 0.16
CA ASP A 156 17.82 6.22 0.11
C ASP A 156 18.41 6.44 -1.28
N GLN A 157 18.70 7.70 -1.60
CA GLN A 157 19.42 8.05 -2.80
C GLN A 157 20.80 7.38 -2.80
N PRO A 158 21.17 6.63 -3.87
CA PRO A 158 22.50 6.06 -4.01
C PRO A 158 23.59 7.14 -3.95
N LYS A 159 24.74 6.82 -3.36
CA LYS A 159 25.87 7.75 -3.22
C LYS A 159 27.17 7.10 -3.65
N VAL A 160 28.05 7.92 -4.19
CA VAL A 160 29.42 7.50 -4.50
C VAL A 160 30.32 7.82 -3.32
N GLU A 161 30.98 6.80 -2.77
CA GLU A 161 31.99 6.90 -1.72
C GLU A 161 33.33 6.35 -2.24
N GLY A 162 34.25 7.22 -2.59
CA GLY A 162 35.52 6.85 -3.20
C GLY A 162 35.32 6.09 -4.52
N LYS A 163 35.78 4.83 -4.60
CA LYS A 163 35.64 3.96 -5.78
C LYS A 163 34.39 3.08 -5.76
N LYS A 164 33.51 3.26 -4.77
CA LYS A 164 32.32 2.39 -4.58
C LYS A 164 31.04 3.19 -4.74
N LEU A 165 30.01 2.52 -5.24
CA LEU A 165 28.62 2.92 -5.16
C LEU A 165 28.01 2.32 -3.90
N VAL A 166 27.38 3.15 -3.08
CA VAL A 166 26.71 2.76 -1.85
C VAL A 166 25.22 2.85 -2.05
N LEU A 167 24.54 1.73 -1.87
CA LEU A 167 23.10 1.59 -1.89
C LEU A 167 22.64 1.47 -0.44
N ARG A 168 21.67 2.29 -0.02
CA ARG A 168 21.15 2.34 1.35
C ARG A 168 19.63 2.33 1.35
N TRP A 169 19.05 1.92 2.47
CA TRP A 169 17.62 1.97 2.74
C TRP A 169 17.34 2.19 4.21
N LEU A 170 16.14 2.66 4.52
CA LEU A 170 15.69 2.82 5.90
C LEU A 170 15.31 1.45 6.51
N PRO A 171 15.39 1.29 7.83
CA PRO A 171 15.00 0.05 8.47
C PRO A 171 13.50 -0.21 8.30
N SER A 172 13.15 -1.44 7.93
CA SER A 172 11.81 -1.96 8.09
C SER A 172 11.54 -2.28 9.56
N TYR A 173 10.28 -2.51 9.89
CA TYR A 173 9.82 -2.84 11.23
C TYR A 173 8.86 -4.03 11.18
N ASP A 174 9.04 -5.02 12.04
CA ASP A 174 8.13 -6.15 12.18
C ASP A 174 7.28 -5.99 13.44
N PHE A 175 5.95 -6.15 13.33
CA PHE A 175 5.03 -5.97 14.45
C PHE A 175 5.14 -7.07 15.52
N ASN A 176 5.67 -8.23 15.13
CA ASN A 176 5.88 -9.36 16.02
C ASN A 176 7.32 -9.42 16.56
N ASN A 177 8.11 -8.36 16.34
CA ASN A 177 9.51 -8.22 16.73
C ASN A 177 10.43 -9.34 16.17
N GLN A 178 10.07 -9.87 15.00
CA GLN A 178 10.90 -10.86 14.29
C GLN A 178 12.12 -10.20 13.69
N GLU A 179 13.21 -10.94 13.55
CA GLU A 179 14.41 -10.48 12.86
C GLU A 179 14.10 -10.26 11.35
N ILE A 180 14.64 -9.18 10.80
CA ILE A 180 14.45 -8.82 9.39
C ILE A 180 15.76 -8.98 8.63
N THR A 181 15.68 -9.63 7.48
CA THR A 181 16.74 -9.65 6.49
C THR A 181 16.28 -8.95 5.21
N TYR A 182 17.25 -8.43 4.46
CA TYR A 182 16.97 -7.71 3.22
C TYR A 182 17.47 -8.48 2.00
N HIS A 183 16.69 -8.38 0.92
CA HIS A 183 17.05 -8.82 -0.41
C HIS A 183 17.14 -7.59 -1.30
N VAL A 184 18.31 -7.37 -1.90
CA VAL A 184 18.62 -6.20 -2.73
C VAL A 184 18.92 -6.64 -4.15
N GLU A 185 18.24 -6.00 -5.09
CA GLU A 185 18.43 -6.21 -6.52
C GLU A 185 18.80 -4.88 -7.18
N LEU A 186 19.72 -4.91 -8.14
CA LEU A 186 20.11 -3.79 -8.99
C LEU A 186 20.05 -4.25 -10.44
N ALA A 187 19.42 -3.48 -11.31
CA ALA A 187 19.22 -3.84 -12.71
C ALA A 187 19.37 -2.64 -13.65
N LYS A 188 19.48 -2.92 -14.96
CA LYS A 188 19.45 -1.91 -16.02
C LYS A 188 18.05 -1.60 -16.52
N ASP A 189 17.07 -2.40 -16.12
CA ASP A 189 15.69 -2.24 -16.52
C ASP A 189 14.75 -2.29 -15.32
N PRO A 190 13.60 -1.57 -15.34
CA PRO A 190 12.70 -1.48 -14.20
C PRO A 190 11.91 -2.77 -13.92
N SER A 191 11.96 -3.77 -14.83
CA SER A 191 11.36 -5.09 -14.63
C SER A 191 12.34 -6.13 -14.07
N PHE A 192 13.61 -5.74 -13.83
CA PHE A 192 14.68 -6.57 -13.25
C PHE A 192 14.99 -7.83 -14.06
N LYS A 193 14.90 -7.76 -15.38
CA LYS A 193 15.34 -8.84 -16.28
C LYS A 193 16.86 -8.87 -16.42
N GLU A 194 17.49 -7.70 -16.51
CA GLU A 194 18.95 -7.54 -16.63
C GLU A 194 19.57 -7.16 -15.29
N LYS A 195 19.60 -8.11 -14.35
CA LYS A 195 20.17 -7.89 -13.01
C LYS A 195 21.69 -7.78 -13.06
N ILE A 196 22.21 -6.74 -12.41
CA ILE A 196 23.65 -6.51 -12.15
C ILE A 196 24.03 -7.09 -10.79
N LEU A 197 23.08 -7.05 -9.83
CA LEU A 197 23.29 -7.53 -8.48
C LEU A 197 21.98 -8.16 -7.98
N ASP A 198 22.13 -9.28 -7.26
CA ASP A 198 21.04 -9.99 -6.57
C ASP A 198 21.63 -10.57 -5.27
N LYS A 199 21.40 -9.90 -4.13
CA LYS A 199 21.92 -10.30 -2.82
C LYS A 199 20.79 -10.45 -1.81
N LYS A 200 20.77 -11.61 -1.14
CA LYS A 200 19.79 -11.98 -0.12
C LYS A 200 20.42 -12.13 1.26
N GLY A 201 19.59 -12.13 2.31
CA GLY A 201 20.01 -12.37 3.69
C GLY A 201 20.89 -11.29 4.28
N ILE A 202 20.77 -10.04 3.81
CA ILE A 202 21.52 -8.90 4.30
C ILE A 202 20.88 -8.42 5.59
N LYS A 203 21.66 -8.24 6.66
CA LYS A 203 21.18 -7.66 7.94
C LYS A 203 21.46 -6.16 8.04
N GLU A 204 22.47 -5.70 7.34
CA GLU A 204 22.84 -4.29 7.26
C GLU A 204 21.82 -3.48 6.47
N LEU A 205 21.80 -2.18 6.66
CA LEU A 205 20.95 -1.22 5.95
C LEU A 205 21.62 -0.61 4.70
N SER A 206 22.73 -1.20 4.28
CA SER A 206 23.44 -0.76 3.08
C SER A 206 24.31 -1.86 2.51
N ILE A 207 24.60 -1.74 1.21
CA ILE A 207 25.62 -2.52 0.52
C ILE A 207 26.52 -1.61 -0.29
N LYS A 208 27.73 -2.09 -0.56
CA LYS A 208 28.68 -1.44 -1.46
C LYS A 208 28.92 -2.32 -2.69
N THR A 209 28.90 -1.70 -3.86
CA THR A 209 29.26 -2.31 -5.13
C THR A 209 30.31 -1.48 -5.86
N ASP A 210 30.88 -1.97 -6.93
CA ASP A 210 31.75 -1.18 -7.78
C ASP A 210 30.96 -0.06 -8.45
N ARG A 211 31.66 1.00 -8.88
CA ARG A 211 31.04 2.06 -9.66
C ARG A 211 30.44 1.49 -10.94
N LEU A 212 29.29 2.00 -11.30
CA LEU A 212 28.62 1.63 -12.53
C LEU A 212 29.01 2.60 -13.66
N PRO A 213 29.06 2.13 -14.91
CA PRO A 213 29.18 3.00 -16.08
C PRO A 213 28.03 4.02 -16.15
N LYS A 214 28.21 5.07 -16.96
CA LYS A 214 27.12 6.00 -17.32
C LYS A 214 25.89 5.23 -17.81
N GLY A 215 24.72 5.55 -17.27
CA GLY A 215 23.47 4.89 -17.63
C GLY A 215 22.38 5.06 -16.60
N GLN A 216 21.21 4.53 -16.93
CA GLN A 216 20.06 4.44 -16.01
C GLN A 216 20.08 3.09 -15.30
N TYR A 217 19.74 3.10 -14.02
CA TYR A 217 19.73 1.92 -13.17
C TYR A 217 18.53 1.95 -12.24
N PHE A 218 18.14 0.75 -11.79
CA PHE A 218 16.99 0.55 -10.93
C PHE A 218 17.37 -0.31 -9.74
N ILE A 219 17.02 0.14 -8.55
CA ILE A 219 17.20 -0.60 -7.31
C ILE A 219 15.84 -1.04 -6.76
N ARG A 220 15.79 -2.25 -6.23
CA ARG A 220 14.65 -2.80 -5.52
C ARG A 220 15.12 -3.48 -4.24
N VAL A 221 14.41 -3.26 -3.14
CA VAL A 221 14.76 -3.84 -1.85
C VAL A 221 13.51 -4.45 -1.22
N PHE A 222 13.65 -5.67 -0.70
CA PHE A 222 12.64 -6.36 0.07
C PHE A 222 13.13 -6.57 1.50
N ALA A 223 12.26 -6.38 2.48
CA ALA A 223 12.44 -6.83 3.85
C ALA A 223 11.68 -8.15 4.04
N THR A 224 12.33 -9.14 4.64
CA THR A 224 11.74 -10.46 4.90
C THR A 224 11.95 -10.82 6.36
N ASN A 225 10.89 -11.21 7.05
CA ASN A 225 10.94 -11.65 8.45
C ASN A 225 11.21 -13.16 8.57
N GLU A 226 11.35 -13.66 9.81
CA GLU A 226 11.66 -15.06 10.11
C GLU A 226 10.59 -16.05 9.61
N THR A 227 9.34 -15.62 9.51
CA THR A 227 8.25 -16.45 8.97
C THR A 227 8.19 -16.47 7.44
N GLY A 228 9.10 -15.73 6.77
CA GLY A 228 9.20 -15.68 5.31
C GLY A 228 8.26 -14.69 4.63
N ASN A 229 7.51 -13.91 5.41
CA ASN A 229 6.71 -12.82 4.84
C ASN A 229 7.63 -11.69 4.39
N SER A 230 7.36 -11.17 3.19
CA SER A 230 8.19 -10.15 2.56
C SER A 230 7.40 -8.90 2.24
N GLN A 231 8.06 -7.75 2.34
CA GLN A 231 7.52 -6.44 1.96
C GLN A 231 8.56 -5.67 1.15
N ALA A 232 8.15 -5.15 0.00
CA ALA A 232 8.98 -4.25 -0.79
C ALA A 232 9.05 -2.85 -0.17
N ALA A 233 10.07 -2.07 -0.55
CA ALA A 233 10.14 -0.65 -0.23
C ALA A 233 8.90 0.11 -0.72
N PHE A 234 8.63 1.26 -0.10
CA PHE A 234 7.46 2.09 -0.43
C PHE A 234 7.66 2.93 -1.70
N ASP A 235 8.89 3.02 -2.18
CA ASP A 235 9.25 3.71 -3.41
C ASP A 235 8.52 3.14 -4.61
N TYR A 236 8.32 3.95 -5.63
CA TYR A 236 7.81 3.47 -6.91
C TYR A 236 8.49 4.20 -8.07
N TYR A 237 8.66 3.47 -9.15
CA TYR A 237 9.09 3.99 -10.43
C TYR A 237 7.88 4.08 -11.37
N ARG A 238 7.69 5.24 -12.00
CA ARG A 238 6.57 5.46 -12.91
C ARG A 238 7.09 5.62 -14.34
N THR A 239 6.51 4.89 -15.26
CA THR A 239 6.58 5.13 -16.71
C THR A 239 5.28 5.80 -17.17
N ASP A 240 5.18 6.17 -18.44
CA ASP A 240 3.95 6.74 -19.00
C ASP A 240 2.76 5.79 -18.93
N THR A 241 3.01 4.50 -18.93
CA THR A 241 1.98 3.45 -18.99
C THR A 241 1.89 2.58 -17.73
N THR A 242 2.93 2.54 -16.90
CA THR A 242 2.98 1.63 -15.75
C THR A 242 3.56 2.28 -14.50
N LYS A 243 3.18 1.76 -13.35
CA LYS A 243 3.75 2.10 -12.04
C LYS A 243 4.33 0.84 -11.42
N GLN A 244 5.64 0.85 -11.17
CA GLN A 244 6.35 -0.28 -10.58
C GLN A 244 6.73 0.05 -9.13
N PHE A 245 6.11 -0.66 -8.20
CA PHE A 245 6.30 -0.45 -6.77
C PHE A 245 7.53 -1.16 -6.23
N GLY A 246 8.08 -0.63 -5.13
CA GLY A 246 9.30 -1.12 -4.53
C GLY A 246 10.56 -0.75 -5.31
N VAL A 247 10.45 0.05 -6.37
CA VAL A 247 11.53 0.37 -7.31
C VAL A 247 11.89 1.85 -7.22
N SER A 248 13.18 2.14 -7.09
CA SER A 248 13.75 3.48 -7.23
C SER A 248 14.70 3.52 -8.43
N GLY A 249 14.56 4.56 -9.28
CA GLY A 249 15.41 4.77 -10.45
C GLY A 249 16.49 5.83 -10.19
N PHE A 250 17.66 5.68 -10.82
CA PHE A 250 18.71 6.69 -10.78
C PHE A 250 19.60 6.65 -12.04
N TYR A 251 20.25 7.75 -12.31
CA TYR A 251 21.25 7.89 -13.37
C TYR A 251 22.66 7.97 -12.81
N VAL A 252 23.59 7.27 -13.42
CA VAL A 252 25.03 7.53 -13.31
C VAL A 252 25.41 8.47 -14.44
N MET A 253 25.88 9.65 -14.10
CA MET A 253 26.25 10.70 -15.03
C MET A 253 27.65 10.46 -15.61
N GLU A 254 28.04 11.26 -16.61
CA GLU A 254 29.34 11.15 -17.29
C GLU A 254 30.54 11.42 -16.37
N ASP A 255 30.37 12.33 -15.43
CA ASP A 255 31.34 12.63 -14.37
C ASP A 255 31.37 11.60 -13.23
N GLY A 256 30.51 10.57 -13.30
CA GLY A 256 30.31 9.55 -12.26
C GLY A 256 29.41 10.00 -11.11
N GLY A 257 28.81 11.18 -11.19
CA GLY A 257 27.80 11.66 -10.25
C GLY A 257 26.50 10.87 -10.35
N ILE A 258 25.69 10.94 -9.28
CA ILE A 258 24.38 10.26 -9.23
C ILE A 258 23.26 11.31 -9.29
N LYS A 259 22.27 11.05 -10.14
CA LYS A 259 21.02 11.82 -10.21
C LYS A 259 19.84 10.87 -10.03
N VAL A 260 18.95 11.17 -9.09
CA VAL A 260 17.71 10.38 -8.90
C VAL A 260 16.77 10.62 -10.07
N ASP A 261 16.18 9.55 -10.55
CA ASP A 261 15.15 9.59 -11.58
C ASP A 261 13.78 9.82 -10.91
N THR A 262 13.42 11.08 -10.73
CA THR A 262 12.09 11.47 -10.25
C THR A 262 11.18 11.75 -11.43
N TYR A 263 9.87 11.45 -11.28
CA TYR A 263 8.87 11.71 -12.32
C TYR A 263 8.85 13.20 -12.76
N GLU A 264 9.19 14.10 -11.86
CA GLU A 264 9.26 15.55 -12.12
C GLU A 264 10.44 15.96 -13.02
N ASN A 265 11.40 15.06 -13.22
CA ASN A 265 12.59 15.30 -14.07
C ASN A 265 12.43 14.74 -15.51
N ARG A 266 11.22 14.37 -15.91
CA ARG A 266 10.91 13.85 -17.26
C ARG A 266 10.19 14.84 -18.13
#